data_8cee02c992b68e6cc3c63b63ebab03e8
#
_entry.id   8cee02c992b68e6cc3c63b63ebab03e8
#
_cell.length_a   1.000
_cell.length_b   1.000
_cell.length_c   1.000
_cell.angle_alpha   90.00
_cell.angle_beta   90.00
_cell.angle_gamma   90.00
#
_symmetry.space_group_name_H-M   'P 1'
#
loop_
_entity.id
_entity.type
_entity.pdbx_description
1 polymer ?
#
loop_
_entity_poly.entity_id
_entity_poly.type
_entity_poly.pdbx_seq_one_letter_code
_entity_poly.pdbx_strand_id
1 'polypeptide(L)'
;MATQVLTKPTKGELFPNGGWDTHHHIFEPTSFSYSPTRHLTPPAATIQSFKSFRQRLGITNSVLTHGLSYGDDCTSLKSFVTQLGKPTTSGVGVIDPENTSDDEIRDMQAAGICGLRVNLYHYNAMEDVELQKKTLRAYLGRVTNLSLPWSLTMTTIRTEFWDTLEPFVRNEVVPTGRPLITDHFGLLKAPSMLPVECRDDPAKQPGFAPIMRLVRDGHLYVKLSAPYRVSEQSPRYEDLKFLVRAFVDANPRQVIWGSDWPHTPRMKVRSHEEAMKETPFLEVDDEAWLWSLREWLSDQEWDLLMVHNPKTLFG
;
A
#
# COMPACT_ATOMS: atom_id res chain seq x y z
N MET A 1 -3.01 1.99 41.32
CA MET A 1 -3.49 2.12 39.92
C MET A 1 -3.75 0.70 39.43
N ALA A 2 -4.97 0.35 39.18
CA ALA A 2 -5.33 -1.01 38.73
C ALA A 2 -4.88 -1.20 37.27
N THR A 3 -4.00 -2.16 37.08
CA THR A 3 -3.62 -2.63 35.73
C THR A 3 -4.86 -3.26 35.11
N GLN A 4 -5.49 -2.57 34.17
CA GLN A 4 -6.55 -3.12 33.37
C GLN A 4 -5.94 -4.28 32.55
N VAL A 5 -6.28 -5.50 32.93
CA VAL A 5 -5.99 -6.70 32.11
C VAL A 5 -6.87 -6.56 30.88
N LEU A 6 -6.28 -6.17 29.77
CA LEU A 6 -6.96 -6.22 28.46
C LEU A 6 -7.38 -7.68 28.22
N THR A 7 -8.65 -7.96 28.35
CA THR A 7 -9.23 -9.24 27.92
C THR A 7 -9.02 -9.33 26.41
N LYS A 8 -8.44 -10.45 25.93
CA LYS A 8 -8.32 -10.69 24.49
C LYS A 8 -9.70 -10.48 23.85
N PRO A 9 -9.84 -9.55 22.86
CA PRO A 9 -11.08 -9.40 22.15
C PRO A 9 -11.49 -10.75 21.52
N THR A 10 -12.79 -10.98 21.42
CA THR A 10 -13.31 -12.17 20.75
C THR A 10 -13.04 -12.10 19.24
N LYS A 11 -13.05 -13.22 18.56
CA LYS A 11 -12.71 -13.38 17.13
C LYS A 11 -13.42 -12.42 16.14
N GLY A 12 -14.45 -11.67 16.58
CA GLY A 12 -15.18 -10.66 15.79
C GLY A 12 -14.84 -9.20 16.16
N GLU A 13 -13.96 -8.99 17.14
CA GLU A 13 -13.64 -7.64 17.67
C GLU A 13 -12.29 -7.11 17.21
N LEU A 14 -11.51 -7.91 16.47
CA LEU A 14 -10.17 -7.52 16.03
C LEU A 14 -10.22 -6.44 14.92
N PHE A 15 -11.25 -6.46 14.08
CA PHE A 15 -11.42 -5.46 13.03
C PHE A 15 -12.59 -4.52 13.37
N PRO A 16 -12.40 -3.20 13.46
CA PRO A 16 -13.43 -2.28 13.90
C PRO A 16 -14.55 -2.15 12.87
N ASN A 17 -15.76 -1.88 13.32
CA ASN A 17 -16.88 -1.60 12.43
C ASN A 17 -16.57 -0.41 11.53
N GLY A 18 -16.80 -0.54 10.21
CA GLY A 18 -16.44 0.47 9.23
C GLY A 18 -14.95 0.48 8.87
N GLY A 19 -14.18 -0.48 9.37
CA GLY A 19 -12.75 -0.60 9.10
C GLY A 19 -12.42 -0.92 7.64
N TRP A 20 -11.24 -0.50 7.21
CA TRP A 20 -10.75 -0.59 5.84
C TRP A 20 -9.51 -1.47 5.71
N ASP A 21 -9.51 -2.35 4.72
CA ASP A 21 -8.30 -2.90 4.13
C ASP A 21 -7.90 -2.03 2.92
N THR A 22 -6.87 -1.22 3.05
CA THR A 22 -6.49 -0.25 1.99
C THR A 22 -5.51 -0.79 0.95
N HIS A 23 -5.21 -2.10 1.00
CA HIS A 23 -4.29 -2.70 0.03
C HIS A 23 -4.50 -4.21 -0.08
N HIS A 24 -5.17 -4.63 -1.13
CA HIS A 24 -5.24 -6.04 -1.52
C HIS A 24 -5.25 -6.18 -3.04
N HIS A 25 -5.04 -7.38 -3.55
CA HIS A 25 -5.04 -7.70 -4.96
C HIS A 25 -5.99 -8.85 -5.27
N ILE A 26 -6.48 -8.93 -6.51
CA ILE A 26 -7.21 -10.08 -7.05
C ILE A 26 -6.52 -10.52 -8.32
N PHE A 27 -6.33 -11.82 -8.47
CA PHE A 27 -5.67 -12.43 -9.62
C PHE A 27 -6.56 -13.56 -10.18
N GLU A 28 -7.16 -13.31 -11.34
CA GLU A 28 -7.99 -14.28 -12.07
C GLU A 28 -7.48 -14.44 -13.52
N PRO A 29 -6.32 -15.08 -13.72
CA PRO A 29 -5.67 -15.13 -15.03
C PRO A 29 -6.47 -15.89 -16.11
N THR A 30 -7.43 -16.73 -15.71
CA THR A 30 -8.35 -17.41 -16.64
C THR A 30 -9.39 -16.47 -17.22
N SER A 31 -9.76 -15.41 -16.50
CA SER A 31 -10.76 -14.39 -16.94
C SER A 31 -10.09 -13.17 -17.55
N PHE A 32 -8.91 -12.80 -17.03
CA PHE A 32 -8.13 -11.64 -17.45
C PHE A 32 -6.66 -12.02 -17.60
N SER A 33 -6.18 -12.02 -18.84
CA SER A 33 -4.78 -12.42 -19.13
C SER A 33 -3.79 -11.43 -18.51
N TYR A 34 -2.69 -11.96 -17.97
CA TYR A 34 -1.59 -11.11 -17.53
C TYR A 34 -0.85 -10.46 -18.70
N SER A 35 -0.28 -9.28 -18.47
CA SER A 35 0.57 -8.58 -19.43
C SER A 35 1.76 -9.46 -19.87
N PRO A 36 2.13 -9.46 -21.14
CA PRO A 36 3.33 -10.16 -21.62
C PRO A 36 4.63 -9.55 -21.06
N THR A 37 4.59 -8.30 -20.60
CA THR A 37 5.73 -7.58 -20.00
C THR A 37 5.68 -7.53 -18.48
N ARG A 38 4.89 -8.38 -17.84
CA ARG A 38 4.74 -8.41 -16.37
C ARG A 38 6.06 -8.72 -15.67
N HIS A 39 6.22 -8.16 -14.49
CA HIS A 39 7.39 -8.39 -13.63
C HIS A 39 7.19 -9.58 -12.66
N LEU A 40 6.00 -10.16 -12.60
CA LEU A 40 5.62 -11.27 -11.71
C LEU A 40 4.43 -12.03 -12.33
N THR A 41 4.44 -13.35 -12.19
CA THR A 41 3.31 -14.23 -12.50
C THR A 41 2.77 -14.82 -11.19
N PRO A 42 1.76 -14.21 -10.55
CA PRO A 42 1.11 -14.79 -9.38
C PRO A 42 0.15 -15.93 -9.79
N PRO A 43 -0.09 -16.93 -8.93
CA PRO A 43 -1.17 -17.87 -9.11
C PRO A 43 -2.53 -17.18 -8.97
N ALA A 44 -3.63 -17.92 -9.16
CA ALA A 44 -4.97 -17.38 -8.98
C ALA A 44 -5.24 -17.04 -7.51
N ALA A 45 -5.82 -15.84 -7.28
CA ALA A 45 -6.37 -15.38 -6.02
C ALA A 45 -7.70 -14.67 -6.32
N THR A 46 -8.79 -15.42 -6.27
CA THR A 46 -10.08 -15.05 -6.83
C THR A 46 -10.87 -14.09 -5.94
N ILE A 47 -11.88 -13.44 -6.51
CA ILE A 47 -12.88 -12.67 -5.74
C ILE A 47 -13.49 -13.52 -4.63
N GLN A 48 -13.79 -14.80 -4.90
CA GLN A 48 -14.38 -15.67 -3.89
C GLN A 48 -13.43 -15.95 -2.73
N SER A 49 -12.15 -16.15 -3.03
CA SER A 49 -11.12 -16.31 -2.00
C SER A 49 -10.96 -15.04 -1.15
N PHE A 50 -10.99 -13.87 -1.79
CA PHE A 50 -10.96 -12.58 -1.08
C PHE A 50 -12.21 -12.36 -0.22
N LYS A 51 -13.40 -12.69 -0.71
CA LYS A 51 -14.64 -12.62 0.11
C LYS A 51 -14.54 -13.48 1.38
N SER A 52 -13.97 -14.68 1.27
CA SER A 52 -13.73 -15.55 2.43
C SER A 52 -12.70 -14.95 3.41
N PHE A 53 -11.60 -14.37 2.88
CA PHE A 53 -10.60 -13.66 3.67
C PHE A 53 -11.21 -12.46 4.40
N ARG A 54 -11.94 -11.60 3.66
CA ARG A 54 -12.64 -10.42 4.18
C ARG A 54 -13.63 -10.77 5.29
N GLN A 55 -14.41 -11.85 5.10
CA GLN A 55 -15.36 -12.32 6.10
C GLN A 55 -14.66 -12.85 7.37
N ARG A 56 -13.57 -13.59 7.21
CA ARG A 56 -12.79 -14.14 8.33
C ARG A 56 -12.23 -13.04 9.25
N LEU A 57 -11.75 -11.94 8.69
CA LEU A 57 -11.19 -10.82 9.45
C LEU A 57 -12.24 -9.79 9.88
N GLY A 58 -13.44 -9.79 9.31
CA GLY A 58 -14.48 -8.80 9.60
C GLY A 58 -14.28 -7.46 8.85
N ILE A 59 -13.55 -7.45 7.74
CA ILE A 59 -13.27 -6.26 6.94
C ILE A 59 -14.57 -5.72 6.34
N THR A 60 -14.91 -4.45 6.61
CA THR A 60 -16.11 -3.78 6.11
C THR A 60 -15.88 -3.13 4.75
N ASN A 61 -14.81 -2.36 4.62
CA ASN A 61 -14.46 -1.62 3.42
C ASN A 61 -13.11 -2.06 2.88
N SER A 62 -12.88 -1.90 1.59
CA SER A 62 -11.59 -2.26 1.00
C SER A 62 -11.19 -1.38 -0.18
N VAL A 63 -9.88 -1.31 -0.42
CA VAL A 63 -9.30 -0.68 -1.61
C VAL A 63 -8.54 -1.73 -2.39
N LEU A 64 -9.09 -2.10 -3.55
CA LEU A 64 -8.44 -3.02 -4.47
C LEU A 64 -7.36 -2.29 -5.25
N THR A 65 -6.11 -2.64 -4.99
CA THR A 65 -4.96 -2.12 -5.71
C THR A 65 -4.72 -2.96 -6.97
N HIS A 66 -4.65 -2.30 -8.13
CA HIS A 66 -4.40 -2.99 -9.39
C HIS A 66 -3.13 -3.83 -9.35
N GLY A 67 -3.23 -5.11 -9.70
CA GLY A 67 -2.08 -6.00 -9.80
C GLY A 67 -1.22 -5.65 -11.02
N LEU A 68 0.03 -5.23 -10.81
CA LEU A 68 0.93 -4.83 -11.91
C LEU A 68 1.20 -5.96 -12.92
N SER A 69 0.84 -7.19 -12.60
CA SER A 69 0.88 -8.33 -13.52
C SER A 69 -0.10 -8.20 -14.70
N TYR A 70 -1.13 -7.36 -14.56
CA TYR A 70 -2.06 -7.01 -15.66
C TYR A 70 -1.55 -5.86 -16.54
N GLY A 71 -0.42 -5.22 -16.15
CA GLY A 71 0.07 -4.00 -16.82
C GLY A 71 -0.76 -2.79 -16.48
N ASP A 72 -1.07 -1.95 -17.45
CA ASP A 72 -1.85 -0.72 -17.34
C ASP A 72 -3.31 -0.87 -17.82
N ASP A 73 -3.72 -2.06 -18.24
CA ASP A 73 -5.13 -2.38 -18.56
C ASP A 73 -5.94 -2.61 -17.28
N CYS A 74 -6.68 -1.60 -16.87
CA CYS A 74 -7.56 -1.65 -15.69
C CYS A 74 -8.91 -2.35 -15.90
N THR A 75 -9.13 -3.09 -16.99
CA THR A 75 -10.39 -3.82 -17.25
C THR A 75 -10.71 -4.81 -16.13
N SER A 76 -9.71 -5.58 -15.68
CA SER A 76 -9.87 -6.50 -14.54
C SER A 76 -10.23 -5.75 -13.25
N LEU A 77 -9.54 -4.65 -12.94
CA LEU A 77 -9.79 -3.84 -11.75
C LEU A 77 -11.23 -3.30 -11.72
N LYS A 78 -11.70 -2.70 -12.83
CA LYS A 78 -13.07 -2.18 -12.96
C LYS A 78 -14.12 -3.28 -12.73
N SER A 79 -13.89 -4.46 -13.31
CA SER A 79 -14.74 -5.62 -13.13
C SER A 79 -14.79 -6.08 -11.67
N PHE A 80 -13.65 -6.22 -11.02
CA PHE A 80 -13.56 -6.68 -9.63
C PHE A 80 -14.18 -5.68 -8.63
N VAL A 81 -13.95 -4.37 -8.78
CA VAL A 81 -14.60 -3.34 -7.95
C VAL A 81 -16.12 -3.42 -8.09
N THR A 82 -16.63 -3.60 -9.30
CA THR A 82 -18.07 -3.75 -9.55
C THR A 82 -18.63 -5.01 -8.87
N GLN A 83 -17.95 -6.15 -8.96
CA GLN A 83 -18.38 -7.42 -8.37
C GLN A 83 -18.27 -7.46 -6.83
N LEU A 84 -17.35 -6.70 -6.25
CA LEU A 84 -17.21 -6.56 -4.79
C LEU A 84 -18.21 -5.56 -4.20
N GLY A 85 -18.68 -4.61 -5.01
CA GLY A 85 -19.68 -3.62 -4.63
C GLY A 85 -19.08 -2.25 -4.27
N LYS A 86 -19.33 -1.27 -5.12
CA LYS A 86 -18.82 0.12 -4.99
C LYS A 86 -19.04 0.80 -3.64
N PRO A 87 -20.16 0.60 -2.90
CA PRO A 87 -20.34 1.24 -1.60
C PRO A 87 -19.30 0.84 -0.55
N THR A 88 -18.66 -0.32 -0.72
CA THR A 88 -17.68 -0.86 0.23
C THR A 88 -16.32 -1.19 -0.40
N THR A 89 -16.16 -0.94 -1.70
CA THR A 89 -14.91 -1.24 -2.38
C THR A 89 -14.58 -0.12 -3.38
N SER A 90 -13.43 0.50 -3.18
CA SER A 90 -12.81 1.44 -4.12
C SER A 90 -11.63 0.80 -4.84
N GLY A 91 -11.13 1.40 -5.91
CA GLY A 91 -9.98 0.92 -6.66
C GLY A 91 -8.83 1.91 -6.72
N VAL A 92 -7.60 1.40 -6.73
CA VAL A 92 -6.39 2.15 -7.10
C VAL A 92 -5.85 1.54 -8.39
N GLY A 93 -5.93 2.31 -9.48
CA GLY A 93 -5.58 1.88 -10.82
C GLY A 93 -4.14 2.18 -11.23
N VAL A 94 -3.83 1.83 -12.47
CA VAL A 94 -2.58 2.17 -13.16
C VAL A 94 -2.97 2.77 -14.50
N ILE A 95 -2.20 3.71 -15.00
CA ILE A 95 -2.36 4.28 -16.35
C ILE A 95 -1.01 4.36 -17.04
N ASP A 96 -1.04 4.44 -18.35
CA ASP A 96 0.04 5.07 -19.11
C ASP A 96 -0.26 6.58 -19.17
N PRO A 97 0.50 7.44 -18.47
CA PRO A 97 0.19 8.86 -18.41
C PRO A 97 0.32 9.59 -19.76
N GLU A 98 1.00 8.99 -20.74
CA GLU A 98 1.17 9.56 -22.08
C GLU A 98 0.06 9.12 -23.04
N ASN A 99 -0.41 7.88 -22.95
CA ASN A 99 -1.30 7.28 -23.93
C ASN A 99 -2.73 7.03 -23.43
N THR A 100 -2.96 6.87 -22.11
CA THR A 100 -4.34 6.70 -21.59
C THR A 100 -5.15 7.97 -21.83
N SER A 101 -6.28 7.84 -22.50
CA SER A 101 -7.16 8.97 -22.82
C SER A 101 -7.88 9.52 -21.59
N ASP A 102 -8.34 10.78 -21.66
CA ASP A 102 -9.13 11.40 -20.59
C ASP A 102 -10.46 10.66 -20.36
N ASP A 103 -11.07 10.14 -21.44
CA ASP A 103 -12.31 9.38 -21.35
C ASP A 103 -12.12 8.05 -20.61
N GLU A 104 -11.00 7.34 -20.86
CA GLU A 104 -10.65 6.14 -20.10
C GLU A 104 -10.44 6.42 -18.62
N ILE A 105 -9.78 7.54 -18.25
CA ILE A 105 -9.60 7.93 -16.86
C ILE A 105 -10.96 8.28 -16.22
N ARG A 106 -11.85 8.95 -16.92
CA ARG A 106 -13.22 9.24 -16.45
C ARG A 106 -14.04 7.96 -16.29
N ASP A 107 -13.88 7.00 -17.19
CA ASP A 107 -14.52 5.68 -17.07
C ASP A 107 -13.98 4.90 -15.83
N MET A 108 -12.69 4.99 -15.56
CA MET A 108 -12.12 4.47 -14.33
C MET A 108 -12.76 5.10 -13.09
N GLN A 109 -12.91 6.43 -13.06
CA GLN A 109 -13.59 7.14 -11.97
C GLN A 109 -15.05 6.66 -11.81
N ALA A 110 -15.79 6.56 -12.89
CA ALA A 110 -17.16 6.06 -12.89
C ALA A 110 -17.25 4.61 -12.40
N ALA A 111 -16.22 3.81 -12.63
CA ALA A 111 -16.10 2.45 -12.12
C ALA A 111 -15.76 2.36 -10.62
N GLY A 112 -15.45 3.46 -9.93
CA GLY A 112 -15.12 3.50 -8.50
C GLY A 112 -13.62 3.50 -8.21
N ILE A 113 -12.79 3.84 -9.21
CA ILE A 113 -11.35 4.05 -9.00
C ILE A 113 -11.15 5.46 -8.45
N CYS A 114 -10.37 5.60 -7.38
CA CYS A 114 -10.17 6.84 -6.63
C CYS A 114 -8.68 7.19 -6.37
N GLY A 115 -7.77 6.48 -7.03
CA GLY A 115 -6.33 6.74 -6.93
C GLY A 115 -5.55 6.00 -8.01
N LEU A 116 -4.28 6.38 -8.15
CA LEU A 116 -3.36 5.73 -9.08
C LEU A 116 -2.11 5.21 -8.35
N ARG A 117 -1.68 4.03 -8.75
CA ARG A 117 -0.39 3.45 -8.40
C ARG A 117 0.62 3.75 -9.50
N VAL A 118 1.72 4.40 -9.15
CA VAL A 118 2.80 4.71 -10.09
C VAL A 118 3.57 3.44 -10.42
N ASN A 119 3.55 3.03 -11.69
CA ASN A 119 4.17 1.76 -12.14
C ASN A 119 5.65 1.97 -12.48
N LEU A 120 6.51 2.05 -11.46
CA LEU A 120 7.95 2.24 -11.64
C LEU A 120 8.63 1.07 -12.38
N TYR A 121 8.07 -0.15 -12.36
CA TYR A 121 8.61 -1.28 -13.11
C TYR A 121 8.48 -1.07 -14.61
N HIS A 122 7.33 -0.61 -15.09
CA HIS A 122 7.09 -0.37 -16.51
C HIS A 122 8.07 0.66 -17.09
N TYR A 123 8.39 1.70 -16.31
CA TYR A 123 9.29 2.76 -16.75
C TYR A 123 10.77 2.52 -16.43
N ASN A 124 11.15 1.32 -15.96
CA ASN A 124 12.51 0.98 -15.51
C ASN A 124 13.06 1.99 -14.47
N ALA A 125 12.19 2.57 -13.66
CA ALA A 125 12.52 3.62 -12.72
C ALA A 125 12.86 3.11 -11.30
N MET A 126 12.87 1.79 -11.09
CA MET A 126 13.05 1.21 -9.74
C MET A 126 14.38 1.61 -9.09
N GLU A 127 15.43 1.80 -9.89
CA GLU A 127 16.79 2.13 -9.43
C GLU A 127 17.30 3.50 -9.91
N ASP A 128 16.39 4.36 -10.38
CA ASP A 128 16.71 5.70 -10.87
C ASP A 128 15.73 6.73 -10.28
N VAL A 129 16.21 7.55 -9.35
CA VAL A 129 15.38 8.55 -8.67
C VAL A 129 14.88 9.66 -9.58
N GLU A 130 15.65 10.04 -10.61
CA GLU A 130 15.19 11.06 -11.56
C GLU A 130 14.08 10.54 -12.47
N LEU A 131 14.17 9.27 -12.88
CA LEU A 131 13.05 8.60 -13.57
C LEU A 131 11.84 8.44 -12.66
N GLN A 132 12.01 8.16 -11.37
CA GLN A 132 10.90 8.13 -10.41
C GLN A 132 10.20 9.49 -10.32
N LYS A 133 10.95 10.57 -10.19
CA LYS A 133 10.40 11.94 -10.17
C LYS A 133 9.69 12.28 -11.47
N LYS A 134 10.31 11.96 -12.62
CA LYS A 134 9.71 12.17 -13.95
C LYS A 134 8.38 11.41 -14.07
N THR A 135 8.36 10.14 -13.68
CA THR A 135 7.16 9.30 -13.75
C THR A 135 6.07 9.82 -12.81
N LEU A 136 6.41 10.12 -11.55
CA LEU A 136 5.44 10.67 -10.61
C LEU A 136 4.86 12.01 -11.09
N ARG A 137 5.69 12.90 -11.67
CA ARG A 137 5.24 14.17 -12.25
C ARG A 137 4.25 13.95 -13.39
N ALA A 138 4.47 12.95 -14.26
CA ALA A 138 3.56 12.62 -15.34
C ALA A 138 2.18 12.16 -14.81
N TYR A 139 2.15 11.25 -13.84
CA TYR A 139 0.91 10.82 -13.17
C TYR A 139 0.20 11.99 -12.48
N LEU A 140 0.96 12.81 -11.74
CA LEU A 140 0.42 13.98 -11.03
C LEU A 140 -0.22 14.98 -11.99
N GLY A 141 0.41 15.21 -13.14
CA GLY A 141 -0.13 16.07 -14.20
C GLY A 141 -1.49 15.59 -14.70
N ARG A 142 -1.67 14.27 -14.90
CA ARG A 142 -2.95 13.71 -15.36
C ARG A 142 -4.07 13.93 -14.35
N VAL A 143 -3.84 13.59 -13.07
CA VAL A 143 -4.85 13.78 -12.02
C VAL A 143 -5.18 15.26 -11.79
N THR A 144 -4.18 16.13 -11.89
CA THR A 144 -4.36 17.58 -11.68
C THR A 144 -5.13 18.21 -12.83
N ASN A 145 -4.74 17.93 -14.07
CA ASN A 145 -5.39 18.48 -15.27
C ASN A 145 -6.87 18.07 -15.38
N LEU A 146 -7.21 16.87 -14.94
CA LEU A 146 -8.59 16.38 -14.90
C LEU A 146 -9.34 16.79 -13.63
N SER A 147 -8.70 17.54 -12.73
CA SER A 147 -9.26 17.97 -11.43
C SER A 147 -9.75 16.79 -10.56
N LEU A 148 -9.13 15.61 -10.68
CA LEU A 148 -9.52 14.43 -9.92
C LEU A 148 -9.00 14.53 -8.48
N PRO A 149 -9.80 14.20 -7.45
CA PRO A 149 -9.36 14.19 -6.06
C PRO A 149 -8.54 12.93 -5.70
N TRP A 150 -7.93 12.29 -6.68
CA TRP A 150 -7.27 10.98 -6.53
C TRP A 150 -5.95 11.07 -5.78
N SER A 151 -5.70 10.07 -4.95
CA SER A 151 -4.40 9.84 -4.34
C SER A 151 -3.41 9.23 -5.35
N LEU A 152 -2.13 9.49 -5.12
CA LEU A 152 -1.05 8.80 -5.83
C LEU A 152 -0.32 7.89 -4.85
N THR A 153 -0.08 6.64 -5.26
CA THR A 153 0.70 5.67 -4.48
C THR A 153 2.00 5.36 -5.18
N MET A 154 3.11 5.51 -4.49
CA MET A 154 4.45 5.22 -5.00
C MET A 154 5.27 4.47 -3.96
N THR A 155 5.98 3.43 -4.40
CA THR A 155 6.89 2.64 -3.56
C THR A 155 8.24 2.53 -4.23
N THR A 156 9.29 3.04 -3.59
CA THR A 156 10.68 2.85 -4.05
C THR A 156 11.36 1.74 -3.25
N ILE A 157 12.12 0.87 -3.94
CA ILE A 157 12.93 -0.17 -3.28
C ILE A 157 14.24 0.38 -2.69
N ARG A 158 14.63 1.59 -3.06
CA ARG A 158 15.81 2.30 -2.63
C ARG A 158 15.41 3.37 -1.63
N THR A 159 15.42 3.05 -0.35
CA THR A 159 14.95 3.98 0.70
C THR A 159 15.78 5.27 0.78
N GLU A 160 17.05 5.23 0.39
CA GLU A 160 17.92 6.41 0.27
C GLU A 160 17.42 7.45 -0.74
N PHE A 161 16.58 7.06 -1.70
CA PHE A 161 15.99 8.00 -2.66
C PHE A 161 15.07 9.03 -2.00
N TRP A 162 14.57 8.74 -0.80
CA TRP A 162 13.74 9.71 -0.08
C TRP A 162 14.47 11.00 0.28
N ASP A 163 15.81 11.00 0.37
CA ASP A 163 16.59 12.25 0.54
C ASP A 163 16.41 13.20 -0.67
N THR A 164 16.29 12.64 -1.88
CA THR A 164 16.02 13.40 -3.12
C THR A 164 14.52 13.60 -3.37
N LEU A 165 13.67 12.64 -2.98
CA LEU A 165 12.23 12.72 -3.16
C LEU A 165 11.55 13.69 -2.19
N GLU A 166 12.06 13.88 -0.97
CA GLU A 166 11.47 14.82 -0.02
C GLU A 166 11.34 16.25 -0.57
N PRO A 167 12.41 16.92 -1.07
CA PRO A 167 12.26 18.25 -1.65
C PRO A 167 11.34 18.25 -2.87
N PHE A 168 11.35 17.20 -3.68
CA PHE A 168 10.43 17.07 -4.81
C PHE A 168 8.96 17.00 -4.35
N VAL A 169 8.66 16.19 -3.33
CA VAL A 169 7.30 16.08 -2.77
C VAL A 169 6.84 17.43 -2.25
N ARG A 170 7.68 18.14 -1.49
CA ARG A 170 7.35 19.46 -0.92
C ARG A 170 7.07 20.51 -1.99
N ASN A 171 7.88 20.52 -3.05
CA ASN A 171 7.84 21.58 -4.04
C ASN A 171 6.84 21.31 -5.17
N GLU A 172 6.58 20.05 -5.52
CA GLU A 172 5.78 19.71 -6.70
C GLU A 172 4.49 18.94 -6.37
N VAL A 173 4.49 18.04 -5.36
CA VAL A 173 3.29 17.26 -5.02
C VAL A 173 2.37 18.05 -4.09
N VAL A 174 2.90 18.55 -2.98
CA VAL A 174 2.12 19.27 -1.95
C VAL A 174 1.30 20.42 -2.51
N PRO A 175 1.83 21.29 -3.41
CA PRO A 175 1.05 22.40 -3.97
C PRO A 175 -0.18 21.97 -4.78
N THR A 176 -0.23 20.73 -5.24
CA THR A 176 -1.39 20.21 -5.99
C THR A 176 -2.55 19.79 -5.08
N GLY A 177 -2.32 19.65 -3.79
CA GLY A 177 -3.29 19.14 -2.82
C GLY A 177 -3.63 17.65 -3.01
N ARG A 178 -2.87 16.91 -3.83
CA ARG A 178 -3.11 15.47 -4.03
C ARG A 178 -2.38 14.66 -2.97
N PRO A 179 -3.09 13.71 -2.28
CA PRO A 179 -2.45 12.85 -1.30
C PRO A 179 -1.40 11.96 -1.96
N LEU A 180 -0.21 11.90 -1.35
CA LEU A 180 0.83 10.93 -1.71
C LEU A 180 0.89 9.84 -0.66
N ILE A 181 0.95 8.59 -1.11
CA ILE A 181 0.97 7.40 -0.26
C ILE A 181 2.21 6.59 -0.60
N THR A 182 2.90 6.06 0.41
CA THR A 182 3.90 5.00 0.21
C THR A 182 3.43 3.70 0.87
N ASP A 183 3.57 2.58 0.14
CA ASP A 183 3.15 1.28 0.64
C ASP A 183 4.23 0.66 1.55
N HIS A 184 3.84 -0.33 2.35
CA HIS A 184 4.73 -1.28 3.03
C HIS A 184 5.81 -0.59 3.88
N PHE A 185 5.41 0.30 4.79
CA PHE A 185 6.32 1.05 5.69
C PHE A 185 7.32 1.95 4.93
N GLY A 186 7.05 2.32 3.67
CA GLY A 186 8.04 2.97 2.81
C GLY A 186 9.27 2.10 2.55
N LEU A 187 9.15 0.78 2.75
CA LEU A 187 10.21 -0.26 2.76
C LEU A 187 11.33 -0.04 3.78
N LEU A 188 11.15 0.84 4.77
CA LEU A 188 12.02 0.91 5.94
C LEU A 188 12.02 -0.43 6.67
N LYS A 189 13.18 -0.85 7.15
CA LYS A 189 13.40 -2.19 7.71
C LYS A 189 13.33 -2.18 9.23
N ALA A 190 12.77 -3.26 9.79
CA ALA A 190 12.89 -3.59 11.20
C ALA A 190 14.32 -4.09 11.52
N PRO A 191 14.74 -4.09 12.80
CA PRO A 191 16.06 -4.54 13.21
C PRO A 191 16.49 -5.89 12.66
N SER A 192 15.59 -6.86 12.53
CA SER A 192 15.90 -8.20 11.99
C SER A 192 16.41 -8.19 10.55
N MET A 193 16.06 -7.15 9.77
CA MET A 193 16.46 -7.00 8.36
C MET A 193 17.50 -5.90 8.13
N LEU A 194 17.90 -5.19 9.17
CA LEU A 194 18.92 -4.15 9.06
C LEU A 194 20.33 -4.72 9.06
N PRO A 195 21.28 -4.08 8.36
CA PRO A 195 22.69 -4.30 8.57
C PRO A 195 23.07 -4.10 10.05
N VAL A 196 24.12 -4.80 10.52
CA VAL A 196 24.53 -4.79 11.93
C VAL A 196 24.73 -3.36 12.45
N GLU A 197 25.27 -2.48 11.61
CA GLU A 197 25.58 -1.09 11.96
C GLU A 197 24.34 -0.23 12.27
N CYS A 198 23.18 -0.63 11.81
CA CYS A 198 21.92 0.09 12.00
C CYS A 198 20.97 -0.60 12.98
N ARG A 199 21.30 -1.80 13.49
CA ARG A 199 20.38 -2.58 14.36
C ARG A 199 20.13 -1.91 15.70
N ASP A 200 21.17 -1.32 16.30
CA ASP A 200 21.07 -0.65 17.60
C ASP A 200 20.37 0.72 17.51
N ASP A 201 20.33 1.32 16.32
CA ASP A 201 19.64 2.57 16.06
C ASP A 201 18.97 2.53 14.69
N PRO A 202 17.80 1.88 14.56
CA PRO A 202 17.08 1.75 13.29
C PRO A 202 16.68 3.07 12.64
N ALA A 203 16.69 4.18 13.41
CA ALA A 203 16.43 5.51 12.87
C ALA A 203 17.55 6.03 11.95
N LYS A 204 18.75 5.42 12.00
CA LYS A 204 19.87 5.76 11.11
C LYS A 204 19.79 5.14 9.73
N GLN A 205 18.83 4.26 9.50
CA GLN A 205 18.70 3.68 8.17
C GLN A 205 18.38 4.75 7.10
N PRO A 206 18.91 4.60 5.88
CA PRO A 206 18.64 5.52 4.77
C PRO A 206 17.14 5.72 4.53
N GLY A 207 16.70 6.94 4.28
CA GLY A 207 15.30 7.28 4.00
C GLY A 207 14.41 7.44 5.24
N PHE A 208 14.85 7.01 6.45
CA PHE A 208 14.04 7.16 7.65
C PHE A 208 13.72 8.63 7.95
N ALA A 209 14.74 9.47 8.05
CA ALA A 209 14.57 10.86 8.43
C ALA A 209 13.69 11.67 7.45
N PRO A 210 13.88 11.64 6.11
CA PRO A 210 13.01 12.34 5.19
C PRO A 210 11.57 11.81 5.17
N ILE A 211 11.36 10.50 5.25
CA ILE A 211 9.99 9.94 5.38
C ILE A 211 9.32 10.49 6.65
N MET A 212 10.01 10.45 7.79
CA MET A 212 9.46 10.94 9.07
C MET A 212 9.11 12.42 9.03
N ARG A 213 9.92 13.27 8.37
CA ARG A 213 9.60 14.69 8.17
C ARG A 213 8.34 14.87 7.33
N LEU A 214 8.22 14.15 6.20
CA LEU A 214 7.03 14.22 5.34
C LEU A 214 5.75 13.75 6.07
N VAL A 215 5.85 12.67 6.84
CA VAL A 215 4.72 12.16 7.65
C VAL A 215 4.32 13.18 8.70
N ARG A 216 5.27 13.71 9.47
CA ARG A 216 5.02 14.72 10.52
C ARG A 216 4.30 15.95 9.96
N ASP A 217 4.73 16.42 8.79
CA ASP A 217 4.21 17.61 8.16
C ASP A 217 2.89 17.38 7.39
N GLY A 218 2.38 16.14 7.36
CA GLY A 218 1.13 15.79 6.69
C GLY A 218 1.25 15.66 5.16
N HIS A 219 2.45 15.42 4.65
CA HIS A 219 2.74 15.40 3.20
C HIS A 219 2.87 13.99 2.62
N LEU A 220 2.90 12.97 3.46
CA LEU A 220 3.03 11.57 3.06
C LEU A 220 2.19 10.67 3.96
N TYR A 221 1.34 9.84 3.34
CA TYR A 221 0.70 8.72 4.02
C TYR A 221 1.59 7.48 3.94
N VAL A 222 1.62 6.71 5.01
CA VAL A 222 2.33 5.42 5.07
C VAL A 222 1.34 4.29 5.29
N LYS A 223 1.40 3.25 4.45
CA LYS A 223 0.64 2.01 4.69
C LYS A 223 1.43 1.04 5.55
N LEU A 224 0.87 0.65 6.68
CA LEU A 224 1.32 -0.47 7.50
C LEU A 224 0.80 -1.77 6.86
N SER A 225 1.44 -2.22 5.81
CA SER A 225 1.06 -3.40 5.03
C SER A 225 2.26 -4.29 4.74
N ALA A 226 2.03 -5.56 4.44
CA ALA A 226 3.09 -6.51 4.08
C ALA A 226 4.28 -6.52 5.07
N PRO A 227 4.06 -6.78 6.37
CA PRO A 227 5.13 -6.76 7.37
C PRO A 227 6.30 -7.70 7.01
N TYR A 228 6.04 -8.78 6.32
CA TYR A 228 7.03 -9.75 5.83
C TYR A 228 8.03 -9.18 4.80
N ARG A 229 7.78 -7.98 4.24
CA ARG A 229 8.72 -7.29 3.35
C ARG A 229 9.80 -6.55 4.12
N VAL A 230 9.55 -6.27 5.40
CA VAL A 230 10.35 -5.35 6.20
C VAL A 230 10.78 -5.92 7.55
N SER A 231 10.30 -7.11 7.92
CA SER A 231 10.72 -7.87 9.12
C SER A 231 10.82 -9.36 8.81
N GLU A 232 11.65 -10.08 9.58
CA GLU A 232 11.78 -11.53 9.55
C GLU A 232 11.11 -12.22 10.75
N GLN A 233 10.49 -11.47 11.67
CA GLN A 233 9.92 -11.99 12.90
C GLN A 233 8.43 -12.38 12.77
N SER A 234 8.10 -13.21 11.74
CA SER A 234 6.78 -13.80 11.61
C SER A 234 6.42 -14.66 12.84
N PRO A 235 5.12 -14.77 13.27
CA PRO A 235 3.96 -14.16 12.64
C PRO A 235 3.60 -12.77 13.21
N ARG A 236 4.16 -12.38 14.34
CA ARG A 236 3.76 -11.16 15.08
C ARG A 236 4.58 -9.92 14.72
N TYR A 237 5.74 -10.09 14.07
CA TYR A 237 6.63 -9.00 13.61
C TYR A 237 6.94 -7.99 14.73
N GLU A 238 7.30 -8.47 15.93
CA GLU A 238 7.45 -7.66 17.15
C GLU A 238 8.48 -6.52 16.99
N ASP A 239 9.51 -6.72 16.19
CA ASP A 239 10.54 -5.72 15.89
C ASP A 239 10.05 -4.55 15.02
N LEU A 240 8.83 -4.64 14.42
CA LEU A 240 8.18 -3.53 13.75
C LEU A 240 7.56 -2.50 14.70
N LYS A 241 7.44 -2.80 15.99
CA LYS A 241 6.88 -1.86 16.97
C LYS A 241 7.54 -0.49 16.91
N PHE A 242 8.86 -0.47 16.74
CA PHE A 242 9.62 0.78 16.58
C PHE A 242 9.10 1.62 15.39
N LEU A 243 8.96 1.04 14.20
CA LEU A 243 8.49 1.77 13.00
C LEU A 243 7.04 2.21 13.16
N VAL A 244 6.16 1.33 13.66
CA VAL A 244 4.76 1.65 13.90
C VAL A 244 4.64 2.85 14.83
N ARG A 245 5.33 2.82 15.98
CA ARG A 245 5.32 3.94 16.93
C ARG A 245 5.92 5.21 16.31
N ALA A 246 7.04 5.09 15.59
CA ALA A 246 7.67 6.24 14.95
C ALA A 246 6.70 6.97 13.99
N PHE A 247 5.96 6.25 13.15
CA PHE A 247 4.99 6.85 12.24
C PHE A 247 3.79 7.46 12.98
N VAL A 248 3.23 6.73 13.94
CA VAL A 248 2.05 7.18 14.69
C VAL A 248 2.39 8.37 15.59
N ASP A 249 3.53 8.36 16.25
CA ASP A 249 4.00 9.46 17.10
C ASP A 249 4.34 10.72 16.27
N ALA A 250 4.80 10.53 15.01
CA ALA A 250 5.04 11.65 14.11
C ALA A 250 3.72 12.31 13.67
N ASN A 251 2.76 11.51 13.20
CA ASN A 251 1.44 11.99 12.79
C ASN A 251 0.46 10.81 12.62
N PRO A 252 -0.39 10.51 13.61
CA PRO A 252 -1.31 9.38 13.51
C PRO A 252 -2.36 9.51 12.40
N ARG A 253 -2.54 10.73 11.84
CA ARG A 253 -3.47 10.98 10.72
C ARG A 253 -2.87 10.63 9.35
N GLN A 254 -1.59 10.27 9.29
CA GLN A 254 -0.89 9.94 8.05
C GLN A 254 -0.57 8.43 7.95
N VAL A 255 -1.21 7.61 8.76
CA VAL A 255 -0.97 6.17 8.79
C VAL A 255 -2.26 5.42 8.47
N ILE A 256 -2.18 4.45 7.56
CA ILE A 256 -3.30 3.58 7.15
C ILE A 256 -2.83 2.12 7.12
N TRP A 257 -3.77 1.18 7.25
CA TRP A 257 -3.47 -0.26 7.23
C TRP A 257 -3.93 -0.90 5.91
N GLY A 258 -3.24 -1.97 5.48
CA GLY A 258 -3.65 -2.85 4.39
C GLY A 258 -3.07 -4.25 4.55
N SER A 259 -3.81 -5.27 4.16
CA SER A 259 -3.38 -6.66 4.28
C SER A 259 -2.24 -7.04 3.34
N ASP A 260 -2.21 -6.48 2.16
CA ASP A 260 -1.42 -6.95 0.99
C ASP A 260 -1.84 -8.38 0.55
N TRP A 261 -3.10 -8.79 0.92
CA TRP A 261 -3.63 -10.07 0.45
C TRP A 261 -3.55 -10.14 -1.10
N PRO A 262 -3.15 -11.23 -1.70
CA PRO A 262 -2.86 -12.57 -1.17
C PRO A 262 -1.39 -12.82 -0.78
N HIS A 263 -0.62 -11.78 -0.45
CA HIS A 263 0.75 -11.82 0.05
C HIS A 263 1.77 -12.22 -1.02
N THR A 264 1.89 -11.38 -2.03
CA THR A 264 2.89 -11.55 -3.07
C THR A 264 4.33 -11.45 -2.49
N PRO A 265 5.32 -12.16 -3.06
CA PRO A 265 6.68 -12.16 -2.53
C PRO A 265 7.33 -10.78 -2.57
N ARG A 266 8.47 -10.64 -1.87
CA ARG A 266 9.23 -9.37 -1.79
C ARG A 266 9.51 -8.79 -3.18
N MET A 267 9.41 -7.48 -3.27
CA MET A 267 9.70 -6.71 -4.47
C MET A 267 11.20 -6.87 -4.83
N LYS A 268 11.46 -7.22 -6.07
CA LYS A 268 12.80 -7.28 -6.66
C LYS A 268 12.71 -7.08 -8.17
N VAL A 269 13.79 -6.62 -8.77
CA VAL A 269 13.94 -6.66 -10.23
C VAL A 269 14.16 -8.14 -10.63
N ARG A 270 13.43 -8.61 -11.64
CA ARG A 270 13.49 -9.97 -12.18
C ARG A 270 13.86 -9.94 -13.65
N SER A 271 14.58 -10.97 -14.12
CA SER A 271 14.68 -11.20 -15.55
C SER A 271 13.31 -11.54 -16.14
N HIS A 272 13.16 -11.40 -17.46
CA HIS A 272 11.91 -11.77 -18.13
C HIS A 272 11.55 -13.25 -17.89
N GLU A 273 12.53 -14.15 -17.97
CA GLU A 273 12.31 -15.58 -17.72
C GLU A 273 11.83 -15.86 -16.30
N GLU A 274 12.41 -15.20 -15.28
CA GLU A 274 11.95 -15.32 -13.89
C GLU A 274 10.54 -14.75 -13.70
N ALA A 275 10.23 -13.64 -14.35
CA ALA A 275 8.92 -12.99 -14.26
C ALA A 275 7.79 -13.83 -14.86
N MET A 276 8.10 -14.66 -15.89
CA MET A 276 7.13 -15.55 -16.53
C MET A 276 6.85 -16.83 -15.73
N LYS A 277 7.72 -17.21 -14.80
CA LYS A 277 7.49 -18.38 -13.92
C LYS A 277 6.46 -18.01 -12.84
N GLU A 278 5.50 -18.90 -12.62
CA GLU A 278 4.56 -18.72 -11.53
C GLU A 278 5.30 -18.67 -10.19
N THR A 279 4.99 -17.67 -9.39
CA THR A 279 5.59 -17.44 -8.07
C THR A 279 4.50 -17.52 -7.01
N PRO A 280 4.55 -18.49 -6.08
CA PRO A 280 3.53 -18.68 -5.07
C PRO A 280 3.43 -17.49 -4.10
N PHE A 281 2.26 -17.35 -3.49
CA PHE A 281 2.03 -16.43 -2.38
C PHE A 281 2.75 -16.90 -1.12
N LEU A 282 3.00 -15.96 -0.22
CA LEU A 282 3.53 -16.26 1.11
C LEU A 282 2.38 -16.61 2.06
N GLU A 283 2.64 -17.49 3.02
CA GLU A 283 1.73 -17.71 4.12
C GLU A 283 1.96 -16.65 5.20
N VAL A 284 0.92 -15.87 5.49
CA VAL A 284 0.95 -14.79 6.47
C VAL A 284 -0.22 -14.96 7.44
N ASP A 285 0.06 -14.86 8.73
CA ASP A 285 -0.95 -14.81 9.78
C ASP A 285 -1.35 -13.36 10.03
N ASP A 286 -2.34 -12.89 9.25
CA ASP A 286 -2.85 -11.51 9.36
C ASP A 286 -3.50 -11.24 10.73
N GLU A 287 -4.09 -12.25 11.35
CA GLU A 287 -4.69 -12.09 12.69
C GLU A 287 -3.61 -11.82 13.73
N ALA A 288 -2.50 -12.57 13.71
CA ALA A 288 -1.37 -12.34 14.60
C ALA A 288 -0.74 -10.95 14.40
N TRP A 289 -0.64 -10.50 13.15
CA TRP A 289 -0.15 -9.16 12.82
C TRP A 289 -1.09 -8.06 13.33
N LEU A 290 -2.39 -8.16 13.09
CA LEU A 290 -3.38 -7.22 13.58
C LEU A 290 -3.37 -7.13 15.11
N TRP A 291 -3.16 -8.27 15.79
CA TRP A 291 -3.01 -8.32 17.25
C TRP A 291 -1.82 -7.49 17.74
N SER A 292 -0.67 -7.60 17.08
CA SER A 292 0.49 -6.80 17.42
C SER A 292 0.20 -5.30 17.31
N LEU A 293 -0.41 -4.88 16.19
CA LEU A 293 -0.82 -3.49 16.00
C LEU A 293 -1.81 -3.03 17.08
N ARG A 294 -2.82 -3.87 17.41
CA ARG A 294 -3.83 -3.52 18.40
C ARG A 294 -3.23 -3.39 19.82
N GLU A 295 -2.22 -4.17 20.15
CA GLU A 295 -1.50 -4.07 21.44
C GLU A 295 -0.61 -2.83 21.52
N TRP A 296 -0.10 -2.33 20.41
CA TRP A 296 0.83 -1.19 20.39
C TRP A 296 0.15 0.16 20.27
N LEU A 297 -1.13 0.19 19.87
CA LEU A 297 -1.88 1.40 19.61
C LEU A 297 -2.98 1.62 20.64
N SER A 298 -3.23 2.88 21.01
CA SER A 298 -4.40 3.28 21.77
C SER A 298 -5.68 3.13 20.92
N ASP A 299 -6.84 3.13 21.57
CA ASP A 299 -8.13 3.04 20.85
C ASP A 299 -8.29 4.14 19.81
N GLN A 300 -7.90 5.38 20.14
CA GLN A 300 -7.97 6.50 19.21
C GLN A 300 -7.03 6.34 18.01
N GLU A 301 -5.80 5.87 18.23
CA GLU A 301 -4.84 5.61 17.14
C GLU A 301 -5.32 4.47 16.25
N TRP A 302 -5.92 3.43 16.86
CA TRP A 302 -6.52 2.31 16.15
C TRP A 302 -7.67 2.75 15.24
N ASP A 303 -8.59 3.57 15.75
CA ASP A 303 -9.70 4.11 14.98
C ASP A 303 -9.23 5.03 13.84
N LEU A 304 -8.19 5.84 14.07
CA LEU A 304 -7.57 6.62 13.01
C LEU A 304 -6.99 5.71 11.92
N LEU A 305 -6.16 4.72 12.30
CA LEU A 305 -5.49 3.79 11.38
C LEU A 305 -6.48 3.02 10.52
N MET A 306 -7.53 2.48 11.15
CA MET A 306 -8.40 1.47 10.52
C MET A 306 -9.65 2.07 9.88
N VAL A 307 -10.12 3.24 10.35
CA VAL A 307 -11.43 3.80 9.94
C VAL A 307 -11.29 5.20 9.38
N HIS A 308 -10.78 6.15 10.14
CA HIS A 308 -10.92 7.58 9.80
C HIS A 308 -9.98 8.02 8.69
N ASN A 309 -8.70 7.64 8.77
CA ASN A 309 -7.73 8.01 7.73
C ASN A 309 -8.07 7.37 6.38
N PRO A 310 -8.36 6.06 6.30
CA PRO A 310 -8.80 5.44 5.04
C PRO A 310 -10.06 6.08 4.48
N LYS A 311 -11.05 6.38 5.33
CA LYS A 311 -12.28 7.04 4.91
C LYS A 311 -12.03 8.43 4.32
N THR A 312 -11.06 9.17 4.84
CA THR A 312 -10.68 10.48 4.31
C THR A 312 -10.06 10.38 2.91
N LEU A 313 -9.33 9.29 2.63
CA LEU A 313 -8.63 9.08 1.36
C LEU A 313 -9.50 8.43 0.29
N PHE A 314 -10.41 7.53 0.67
CA PHE A 314 -11.06 6.58 -0.24
C PHE A 314 -12.59 6.51 -0.08
N GLY A 315 -13.15 7.17 0.92
CA GLY A 315 -14.58 7.17 1.25
C GLY A 315 -15.43 8.24 0.55
#